data_81d402663e6d40a2428b0091f7682d33
#
_entry.id   81d402663e6d40a2428b0091f7682d33
#
_cell.length_a   1.000
_cell.length_b   1.000
_cell.length_c   1.000
_cell.angle_alpha   90.00
_cell.angle_beta   90.00
_cell.angle_gamma   90.00
#
_symmetry.space_group_name_H-M   'P 1'
#
loop_
_entity.id
_entity.type
_entity.pdbx_description
1 polymer ?
#
loop_
_entity_poly.entity_id
_entity_poly.type
_entity_poly.pdbx_seq_one_letter_code
_entity_poly.pdbx_strand_id
1 'polypeptide(L)'
;MKRVINALTAAMLMAAIVPTATRAAEPTQAGTQGITQPVSGVLMHPDYIKAVARQAYLWGWPMVNQLNRSQTITKAPHPGLMGGILPVAPRGKIGMLHDYITPSETFVTCPNQDVVYGLGFFSLNDQPVIIQVPDFGDRFWVYALYDQRTDQFGELGKPYGSKPGFYLLAGPEWKGEKPEGVEAVLRSLTNLNNAIPRIFMDDTADDRAAIQEKLNQVVAYPLNEFDGKMKTIDWKNTPDIPNPNADKASSGETRWVIPEKFFDQFPQVLESVPPQPGEEALYAQFQALMDAAGKDPAVKKLLVDTAVESEKQLIQPFFQWKHNGTPAGNGWNRSRNNAQFGYDYFNRVATAKSNMFENRPNETQYFYTDFDGAGAQLNGAHSYSITFAKGEEPPVKGFWSLTLYNQHHLFSENPLKRYSLGTKNKNLKKNADGSLTLYVGPSSPGKDKESNWLPSPKENISLYIRAYWGEQAILDGSWKPPVIKKIH
;
A
#
# COMPACT_ATOMS: atom_id res chain seq x y z
N MET A 1 86.99 45.72 24.86
CA MET A 1 86.86 45.01 23.61
C MET A 1 85.57 44.13 23.62
N LYS A 2 84.47 44.65 23.33
CA LYS A 2 83.22 43.88 23.01
C LYS A 2 82.28 44.86 22.29
N ARG A 3 82.08 44.68 21.00
CA ARG A 3 81.15 45.43 20.19
C ARG A 3 79.72 45.00 20.50
N VAL A 4 78.89 45.95 20.82
CA VAL A 4 77.43 45.77 21.00
C VAL A 4 76.85 46.06 19.62
N ILE A 5 76.08 45.09 19.11
CA ILE A 5 75.34 45.27 17.87
C ILE A 5 73.83 45.44 18.28
N ASN A 6 73.32 46.63 18.00
CA ASN A 6 71.90 46.92 18.16
C ASN A 6 71.10 46.26 17.04
N ALA A 7 70.20 45.41 17.39
CA ALA A 7 69.16 44.88 16.48
C ALA A 7 67.89 45.69 16.59
N LEU A 8 67.53 46.41 15.55
CA LEU A 8 66.23 47.05 15.34
C LEU A 8 65.20 45.94 15.02
N THR A 9 64.27 45.80 15.93
CA THR A 9 63.09 44.93 15.67
C THR A 9 62.05 45.73 14.93
N ALA A 10 61.82 45.46 13.66
CA ALA A 10 60.70 46.01 12.90
C ALA A 10 59.44 45.17 13.21
N ALA A 11 58.47 45.73 13.89
CA ALA A 11 57.17 45.14 14.11
C ALA A 11 56.35 45.29 12.80
N MET A 12 56.20 44.19 12.03
CA MET A 12 55.21 44.10 10.98
C MET A 12 53.81 43.88 11.62
N LEU A 13 52.94 44.85 11.50
CA LEU A 13 51.51 44.72 11.74
C LEU A 13 50.96 43.86 10.56
N MET A 14 50.70 42.59 10.82
CA MET A 14 49.85 41.80 9.95
C MET A 14 48.39 42.15 10.23
N ALA A 15 47.78 42.94 9.36
CA ALA A 15 46.35 43.12 9.34
C ALA A 15 45.72 41.79 8.88
N ALA A 16 45.12 41.09 9.83
CA ALA A 16 44.32 39.90 9.56
C ALA A 16 43.07 40.35 8.75
N ILE A 17 43.11 40.11 7.44
CA ILE A 17 41.90 40.18 6.60
C ILE A 17 41.05 38.99 7.01
N VAL A 18 40.09 39.24 7.87
CA VAL A 18 38.97 38.31 8.15
C VAL A 18 38.13 38.28 6.87
N PRO A 19 38.02 37.16 6.14
CA PRO A 19 37.07 37.10 5.06
C PRO A 19 35.68 37.25 5.66
N THR A 20 35.02 38.37 5.37
CA THR A 20 33.58 38.49 5.55
C THR A 20 32.94 37.37 4.73
N ALA A 21 32.55 36.30 5.43
CA ALA A 21 31.68 35.29 4.84
C ALA A 21 30.44 36.05 4.35
N THR A 22 30.34 36.24 3.06
CA THR A 22 29.11 36.62 2.40
C THR A 22 28.11 35.53 2.80
N ARG A 23 27.28 35.83 3.79
CA ARG A 23 26.13 35.02 4.15
C ARG A 23 25.36 34.84 2.85
N ALA A 24 25.37 33.61 2.31
CA ALA A 24 24.49 33.27 1.20
C ALA A 24 23.13 33.78 1.60
N ALA A 25 22.52 34.59 0.78
CA ALA A 25 21.15 35.04 0.98
C ALA A 25 20.36 33.77 1.19
N GLU A 26 19.69 33.65 2.34
CA GLU A 26 18.70 32.61 2.53
C GLU A 26 17.80 32.70 1.30
N PRO A 27 17.48 31.54 0.66
CA PRO A 27 16.54 31.58 -0.44
C PRO A 27 15.29 32.23 0.15
N THR A 28 15.02 33.44 -0.28
CA THR A 28 13.73 34.08 -0.05
C THR A 28 12.74 33.01 -0.44
N GLN A 29 11.92 32.52 0.52
CA GLN A 29 10.73 31.79 0.17
C GLN A 29 10.08 32.62 -0.94
N ALA A 30 10.20 32.15 -2.17
CA ALA A 30 9.33 32.59 -3.24
C ALA A 30 7.97 32.12 -2.75
N GLY A 31 7.34 32.97 -1.93
CA GLY A 31 5.95 32.77 -1.54
C GLY A 31 5.19 32.63 -2.83
N THR A 32 4.10 31.92 -2.79
CA THR A 32 3.12 31.76 -3.85
C THR A 32 2.69 33.06 -4.54
N GLN A 33 3.15 34.20 -4.09
CA GLN A 33 2.96 35.53 -4.68
C GLN A 33 3.59 35.74 -6.08
N GLY A 34 4.38 34.79 -6.60
CA GLY A 34 4.98 34.87 -7.94
C GLY A 34 4.46 33.82 -8.93
N ILE A 35 3.59 32.87 -8.50
CA ILE A 35 3.00 31.88 -9.43
C ILE A 35 1.81 32.57 -10.08
N THR A 36 1.96 32.98 -11.36
CA THR A 36 0.85 33.46 -12.15
C THR A 36 -0.12 32.32 -12.40
N GLN A 37 -1.33 32.45 -11.87
CA GLN A 37 -2.43 31.54 -12.19
C GLN A 37 -2.75 31.61 -13.69
N PRO A 38 -3.12 30.49 -14.33
CA PRO A 38 -3.63 30.52 -15.68
C PRO A 38 -4.78 31.55 -15.82
N VAL A 39 -4.75 32.36 -16.89
CA VAL A 39 -5.75 33.39 -17.10
C VAL A 39 -7.12 32.73 -17.32
N SER A 40 -8.14 33.17 -16.58
CA SER A 40 -9.49 32.65 -16.72
C SER A 40 -10.11 33.02 -18.06
N GLY A 41 -10.75 32.06 -18.72
CA GLY A 41 -11.47 32.29 -20.00
C GLY A 41 -10.59 32.17 -21.26
N VAL A 42 -9.31 31.75 -21.11
CA VAL A 42 -8.47 31.40 -22.25
C VAL A 42 -9.03 30.17 -22.96
N LEU A 43 -9.14 30.23 -24.29
CA LEU A 43 -9.50 29.08 -25.13
C LEU A 43 -8.29 28.13 -25.21
N MET A 44 -8.33 27.03 -24.46
CA MET A 44 -7.27 26.05 -24.45
C MET A 44 -7.30 25.19 -25.71
N HIS A 45 -6.14 24.92 -26.29
CA HIS A 45 -6.01 24.01 -27.43
C HIS A 45 -6.42 22.58 -27.01
N PRO A 46 -7.19 21.82 -27.80
CA PRO A 46 -7.65 20.48 -27.43
C PRO A 46 -6.53 19.51 -27.03
N ASP A 47 -5.37 19.53 -27.69
CA ASP A 47 -4.26 18.62 -27.34
C ASP A 47 -3.58 19.02 -26.02
N TYR A 48 -3.56 20.32 -25.66
CA TYR A 48 -3.14 20.76 -24.33
C TYR A 48 -4.09 20.24 -23.26
N ILE A 49 -5.42 20.36 -23.47
CA ILE A 49 -6.43 19.82 -22.58
C ILE A 49 -6.22 18.32 -22.36
N LYS A 50 -6.02 17.54 -23.43
CA LYS A 50 -5.76 16.09 -23.34
C LYS A 50 -4.49 15.80 -22.54
N ALA A 51 -3.40 16.52 -22.80
CA ALA A 51 -2.13 16.29 -22.09
C ALA A 51 -2.27 16.51 -20.58
N VAL A 52 -2.88 17.63 -20.17
CA VAL A 52 -3.11 17.95 -18.74
C VAL A 52 -4.14 16.99 -18.13
N ALA A 53 -5.19 16.63 -18.86
CA ALA A 53 -6.20 15.66 -18.39
C ALA A 53 -5.60 14.26 -18.18
N ARG A 54 -4.72 13.78 -19.05
CA ARG A 54 -3.99 12.51 -18.85
C ARG A 54 -3.12 12.55 -17.60
N GLN A 55 -2.42 13.65 -17.38
CA GLN A 55 -1.62 13.84 -16.18
C GLN A 55 -2.50 13.87 -14.91
N ALA A 56 -3.61 14.60 -14.96
CA ALA A 56 -4.58 14.66 -13.86
C ALA A 56 -5.19 13.28 -13.56
N TYR A 57 -5.52 12.51 -14.59
CA TYR A 57 -6.05 11.16 -14.46
C TYR A 57 -5.05 10.21 -13.79
N LEU A 58 -3.80 10.19 -14.26
CA LEU A 58 -2.73 9.38 -13.68
C LEU A 58 -2.45 9.77 -12.22
N TRP A 59 -2.33 11.06 -11.94
CA TRP A 59 -2.05 11.58 -10.60
C TRP A 59 -3.21 11.32 -9.63
N GLY A 60 -4.44 11.57 -10.05
CA GLY A 60 -5.62 11.53 -9.20
C GLY A 60 -6.25 10.14 -9.06
N TRP A 61 -5.93 9.18 -9.93
CA TRP A 61 -6.56 7.86 -9.95
C TRP A 61 -6.51 7.13 -8.58
N PRO A 62 -5.37 7.07 -7.86
CA PRO A 62 -5.33 6.45 -6.54
C PRO A 62 -6.20 7.16 -5.51
N MET A 63 -6.28 8.48 -5.59
CA MET A 63 -7.01 9.31 -4.63
C MET A 63 -8.53 9.23 -4.84
N VAL A 64 -8.98 9.17 -6.10
CA VAL A 64 -10.39 8.89 -6.44
C VAL A 64 -10.77 7.47 -6.02
N ASN A 65 -9.87 6.50 -6.18
CA ASN A 65 -10.07 5.13 -5.71
C ASN A 65 -10.29 5.10 -4.18
N GLN A 66 -9.41 5.77 -3.41
CA GLN A 66 -9.55 5.90 -1.95
C GLN A 66 -10.87 6.57 -1.55
N LEU A 67 -11.23 7.66 -2.23
CA LEU A 67 -12.49 8.38 -2.00
C LEU A 67 -13.70 7.46 -2.17
N ASN A 68 -13.77 6.73 -3.27
CA ASN A 68 -14.89 5.85 -3.59
C ASN A 68 -14.99 4.64 -2.65
N ARG A 69 -13.85 4.06 -2.27
CA ARG A 69 -13.81 3.01 -1.23
C ARG A 69 -14.35 3.55 0.09
N SER A 70 -13.86 4.70 0.54
CA SER A 70 -14.34 5.33 1.77
C SER A 70 -15.84 5.57 1.73
N GLN A 71 -16.35 6.22 0.68
CA GLN A 71 -17.77 6.51 0.53
C GLN A 71 -18.68 5.27 0.49
N THR A 72 -18.15 4.13 0.06
CA THR A 72 -18.90 2.87 0.01
C THR A 72 -18.82 2.13 1.34
N ILE A 73 -17.63 1.93 1.87
CA ILE A 73 -17.36 1.11 3.07
C ILE A 73 -17.94 1.75 4.33
N THR A 74 -17.89 3.08 4.43
CA THR A 74 -18.39 3.79 5.61
C THR A 74 -19.91 3.99 5.65
N LYS A 75 -20.65 3.52 4.63
CA LYS A 75 -22.11 3.41 4.67
C LYS A 75 -22.62 2.29 5.56
N ALA A 76 -21.75 1.39 5.99
CA ALA A 76 -22.09 0.34 6.91
C ALA A 76 -22.70 0.94 8.21
N PRO A 77 -23.84 0.43 8.69
CA PRO A 77 -24.50 0.98 9.88
C PRO A 77 -23.78 0.63 11.18
N HIS A 78 -22.96 -0.40 11.17
CA HIS A 78 -22.15 -0.92 12.26
C HIS A 78 -20.94 -1.67 11.69
N PRO A 79 -19.90 -1.96 12.50
CA PRO A 79 -18.83 -2.86 12.09
C PRO A 79 -19.36 -4.24 11.73
N GLY A 80 -18.87 -4.83 10.65
CA GLY A 80 -19.31 -6.14 10.16
C GLY A 80 -18.59 -6.54 8.88
N LEU A 81 -19.14 -7.55 8.20
CA LEU A 81 -18.60 -8.07 6.94
C LEU A 81 -19.61 -7.83 5.82
N MET A 82 -19.23 -7.05 4.81
CA MET A 82 -20.06 -6.88 3.61
C MET A 82 -19.95 -8.13 2.73
N GLY A 83 -21.10 -8.78 2.50
CA GLY A 83 -21.15 -10.05 1.78
C GLY A 83 -20.37 -11.18 2.48
N GLY A 84 -20.20 -11.11 3.80
CA GLY A 84 -19.48 -12.11 4.60
C GLY A 84 -17.94 -12.09 4.44
N ILE A 85 -17.36 -11.15 3.72
CA ILE A 85 -15.93 -11.19 3.32
C ILE A 85 -15.17 -9.88 3.47
N LEU A 86 -15.79 -8.72 3.19
CA LEU A 86 -15.11 -7.43 3.29
C LEU A 86 -15.37 -6.79 4.65
N PRO A 87 -14.34 -6.55 5.46
CA PRO A 87 -14.49 -5.77 6.68
C PRO A 87 -14.98 -4.36 6.36
N VAL A 88 -16.09 -3.95 6.95
CA VAL A 88 -16.69 -2.63 6.80
C VAL A 88 -17.09 -2.07 8.14
N ALA A 89 -17.11 -0.75 8.26
CA ALA A 89 -17.53 -0.07 9.48
C ALA A 89 -18.01 1.34 9.19
N PRO A 90 -18.83 1.94 10.04
CA PRO A 90 -19.10 3.37 10.00
C PRO A 90 -17.81 4.17 10.10
N ARG A 91 -17.85 5.41 9.63
CA ARG A 91 -16.72 6.34 9.72
C ARG A 91 -16.19 6.47 11.15
N GLY A 92 -14.86 6.40 11.31
CA GLY A 92 -14.22 6.43 12.63
C GLY A 92 -14.14 5.08 13.35
N LYS A 93 -14.64 4.01 12.76
CA LYS A 93 -14.58 2.64 13.30
C LYS A 93 -13.89 1.69 12.33
N ILE A 94 -13.56 0.48 12.78
CA ILE A 94 -12.91 -0.56 12.00
C ILE A 94 -13.77 -1.82 11.97
N GLY A 95 -13.76 -2.55 10.87
CA GLY A 95 -14.19 -3.93 10.76
C GLY A 95 -12.99 -4.86 10.75
N MET A 96 -13.17 -6.11 11.21
CA MET A 96 -12.08 -7.09 11.28
C MET A 96 -12.57 -8.46 10.81
N LEU A 97 -11.73 -9.16 10.04
CA LEU A 97 -11.90 -10.59 9.81
C LEU A 97 -11.54 -11.38 11.09
N HIS A 98 -12.00 -12.61 11.17
CA HIS A 98 -11.63 -13.55 12.23
C HIS A 98 -10.81 -14.75 11.69
N ASP A 99 -10.68 -14.85 10.36
CA ASP A 99 -9.94 -15.89 9.65
C ASP A 99 -9.32 -15.30 8.38
N TYR A 100 -8.67 -16.13 7.57
CA TYR A 100 -8.07 -15.75 6.28
C TYR A 100 -9.12 -15.32 5.26
N ILE A 101 -8.69 -14.48 4.34
CA ILE A 101 -9.44 -14.14 3.13
C ILE A 101 -9.69 -15.40 2.28
N THR A 102 -10.86 -15.47 1.67
CA THR A 102 -11.29 -16.55 0.77
C THR A 102 -11.39 -16.05 -0.69
N PRO A 103 -11.51 -16.93 -1.69
CA PRO A 103 -11.68 -16.55 -3.10
C PRO A 103 -12.93 -15.73 -3.44
N SER A 104 -13.93 -15.70 -2.56
CA SER A 104 -15.08 -14.81 -2.72
C SER A 104 -14.75 -13.32 -2.54
N GLU A 105 -13.55 -13.00 -2.02
CA GLU A 105 -13.06 -11.63 -1.93
C GLU A 105 -12.61 -11.13 -3.31
N THR A 106 -13.25 -10.08 -3.83
CA THR A 106 -12.96 -9.43 -5.12
C THR A 106 -12.85 -7.90 -5.01
N PHE A 107 -12.84 -7.37 -3.81
CA PHE A 107 -12.79 -5.93 -3.56
C PHE A 107 -11.36 -5.36 -3.67
N VAL A 108 -10.34 -6.21 -3.47
CA VAL A 108 -8.92 -5.85 -3.55
C VAL A 108 -8.17 -6.92 -4.32
N THR A 109 -7.34 -6.51 -5.28
CA THR A 109 -6.41 -7.42 -5.96
C THR A 109 -5.30 -7.89 -5.03
N CYS A 110 -4.69 -9.03 -5.35
CA CYS A 110 -3.62 -9.64 -4.58
C CYS A 110 -3.98 -9.91 -3.11
N PRO A 111 -5.15 -10.52 -2.83
CA PRO A 111 -5.51 -10.90 -1.46
C PRO A 111 -4.43 -11.80 -0.85
N ASN A 112 -4.35 -11.81 0.48
CA ASN A 112 -3.29 -12.52 1.20
C ASN A 112 -3.90 -13.54 2.17
N GLN A 113 -3.38 -14.77 2.15
CA GLN A 113 -3.81 -15.87 3.03
C GLN A 113 -2.80 -16.12 4.18
N ASP A 114 -2.06 -15.12 4.63
CA ASP A 114 -1.03 -15.31 5.67
C ASP A 114 -1.33 -14.51 6.94
N VAL A 115 -2.21 -13.51 6.83
CA VAL A 115 -2.60 -12.62 7.93
C VAL A 115 -4.12 -12.49 8.01
N VAL A 116 -4.61 -12.16 9.20
CA VAL A 116 -6.00 -11.74 9.41
C VAL A 116 -6.06 -10.22 9.25
N TYR A 117 -7.02 -9.73 8.47
CA TYR A 117 -7.15 -8.33 8.11
C TYR A 117 -8.25 -7.59 8.85
N GLY A 118 -7.97 -6.32 9.16
CA GLY A 118 -9.00 -5.32 9.41
C GLY A 118 -9.00 -4.23 8.36
N LEU A 119 -10.07 -3.44 8.32
CA LEU A 119 -10.21 -2.27 7.46
C LEU A 119 -11.08 -1.22 8.13
N GLY A 120 -10.59 0.01 8.19
CA GLY A 120 -11.37 1.17 8.64
C GLY A 120 -11.01 2.39 7.84
N PHE A 121 -12.02 3.18 7.43
CA PHE A 121 -11.84 4.50 6.84
C PHE A 121 -12.25 5.59 7.82
N PHE A 122 -11.44 6.64 7.89
CA PHE A 122 -11.60 7.72 8.83
C PHE A 122 -11.67 9.07 8.12
N SER A 123 -12.47 9.99 8.70
CA SER A 123 -12.45 11.42 8.35
C SER A 123 -12.01 12.18 9.59
N LEU A 124 -10.76 12.61 9.60
CA LEU A 124 -10.17 13.32 10.73
C LEU A 124 -10.59 14.79 10.83
N ASN A 125 -11.42 15.28 9.86
CA ASN A 125 -12.12 16.57 10.00
C ASN A 125 -13.14 16.53 11.13
N ASP A 126 -13.81 15.37 11.32
CA ASP A 126 -14.88 15.23 12.30
C ASP A 126 -14.29 15.22 13.72
N GLN A 127 -13.33 14.33 13.94
CA GLN A 127 -12.52 14.25 15.16
C GLN A 127 -11.38 13.22 14.97
N PRO A 128 -10.34 13.24 15.84
CA PRO A 128 -9.33 12.18 15.88
C PRO A 128 -9.93 10.83 16.24
N VAL A 129 -9.20 9.76 15.88
CA VAL A 129 -9.61 8.37 16.08
C VAL A 129 -8.58 7.67 16.96
N ILE A 130 -9.05 6.92 17.97
CA ILE A 130 -8.22 6.00 18.75
C ILE A 130 -8.10 4.67 18.00
N ILE A 131 -6.88 4.24 17.82
CA ILE A 131 -6.52 2.87 17.43
C ILE A 131 -6.08 2.13 18.68
N GLN A 132 -6.75 1.02 18.97
CA GLN A 132 -6.42 0.14 20.07
C GLN A 132 -5.57 -1.03 19.57
N VAL A 133 -4.44 -1.27 20.20
CA VAL A 133 -3.48 -2.32 19.86
C VAL A 133 -3.36 -3.29 21.04
N PRO A 134 -3.82 -4.54 20.90
CA PRO A 134 -3.64 -5.56 21.93
C PRO A 134 -2.17 -6.04 22.01
N ASP A 135 -1.86 -6.78 23.06
CA ASP A 135 -0.60 -7.49 23.17
C ASP A 135 -0.61 -8.75 22.30
N PHE A 136 0.07 -8.70 21.17
CA PHE A 136 0.23 -9.83 20.25
C PHE A 136 1.42 -10.73 20.59
N GLY A 137 2.19 -10.42 21.64
CA GLY A 137 3.39 -11.16 22.01
C GLY A 137 4.45 -11.14 20.90
N ASP A 138 4.95 -12.33 20.53
CA ASP A 138 5.97 -12.45 19.48
C ASP A 138 5.41 -12.51 18.07
N ARG A 139 4.09 -12.54 17.91
CA ARG A 139 3.42 -12.58 16.62
C ARG A 139 3.76 -11.32 15.79
N PHE A 140 3.97 -11.49 14.49
CA PHE A 140 4.09 -10.35 13.58
C PHE A 140 2.73 -9.65 13.43
N TRP A 141 2.76 -8.33 13.51
CA TRP A 141 1.59 -7.48 13.25
C TRP A 141 2.04 -6.10 12.80
N VAL A 142 1.19 -5.46 11.99
CA VAL A 142 1.28 -4.04 11.62
C VAL A 142 -0.12 -3.47 11.45
N TYR A 143 -0.28 -2.20 11.73
CA TYR A 143 -1.42 -1.39 11.30
C TYR A 143 -0.92 -0.45 10.21
N ALA A 144 -1.10 -0.83 8.96
CA ALA A 144 -0.72 0.02 7.84
C ALA A 144 -1.71 1.19 7.76
N LEU A 145 -1.20 2.41 7.96
CA LEU A 145 -1.97 3.65 8.06
C LEU A 145 -1.72 4.48 6.81
N TYR A 146 -2.68 4.54 5.90
CA TYR A 146 -2.54 5.24 4.61
C TYR A 146 -3.30 6.57 4.63
N ASP A 147 -2.66 7.62 4.11
CA ASP A 147 -3.33 8.86 3.76
C ASP A 147 -4.12 8.72 2.43
N GLN A 148 -4.82 9.75 1.99
CA GLN A 148 -5.58 9.72 0.75
C GLN A 148 -4.69 9.59 -0.50
N ARG A 149 -3.40 9.94 -0.41
CA ARG A 149 -2.40 9.73 -1.47
C ARG A 149 -1.91 8.29 -1.58
N THR A 150 -2.33 7.40 -0.66
CA THR A 150 -1.84 6.02 -0.51
C THR A 150 -0.42 5.89 0.06
N ASP A 151 0.14 6.96 0.59
CA ASP A 151 1.37 6.90 1.37
C ASP A 151 1.05 6.53 2.83
N GLN A 152 1.87 5.67 3.43
CA GLN A 152 1.77 5.41 4.87
C GLN A 152 2.35 6.59 5.66
N PHE A 153 1.59 7.10 6.63
CA PHE A 153 1.99 8.24 7.44
C PHE A 153 2.40 7.87 8.89
N GLY A 154 2.07 6.65 9.35
CA GLY A 154 2.35 6.20 10.71
C GLY A 154 3.22 4.95 10.74
N GLU A 155 3.99 4.80 11.83
CA GLU A 155 4.81 3.63 12.13
C GLU A 155 4.19 2.90 13.32
N LEU A 156 3.37 1.88 13.04
CA LEU A 156 2.62 1.14 14.05
C LEU A 156 2.67 -0.36 13.76
N GLY A 157 3.55 -1.07 14.48
CA GLY A 157 3.74 -2.49 14.28
C GLY A 157 4.97 -3.07 14.96
N LYS A 158 5.08 -4.39 14.91
CA LYS A 158 6.22 -5.14 15.45
C LYS A 158 7.58 -4.69 14.87
N PRO A 159 7.72 -4.38 13.56
CA PRO A 159 8.98 -3.88 12.99
C PRO A 159 9.47 -2.57 13.59
N TYR A 160 8.60 -1.78 14.17
CA TYR A 160 8.90 -0.48 14.79
C TYR A 160 9.09 -0.55 16.32
N GLY A 161 8.89 -1.73 16.92
CA GLY A 161 8.92 -1.89 18.37
C GLY A 161 7.72 -1.22 19.08
N SER A 162 6.61 -1.04 18.36
CA SER A 162 5.39 -0.45 18.95
C SER A 162 4.86 -1.31 20.09
N LYS A 163 4.40 -0.64 21.15
CA LYS A 163 3.85 -1.29 22.34
C LYS A 163 2.36 -1.53 22.20
N PRO A 164 1.79 -2.50 22.94
CA PRO A 164 0.34 -2.56 23.14
C PRO A 164 -0.17 -1.26 23.81
N GLY A 165 -1.39 -0.86 23.50
CA GLY A 165 -1.97 0.37 24.08
C GLY A 165 -2.84 1.13 23.09
N PHE A 166 -2.94 2.42 23.29
CA PHE A 166 -3.79 3.30 22.51
C PHE A 166 -2.95 4.29 21.70
N TYR A 167 -3.32 4.47 20.44
CA TYR A 167 -2.69 5.41 19.53
C TYR A 167 -3.74 6.36 18.96
N LEU A 168 -3.42 7.65 18.88
CA LEU A 168 -4.33 8.66 18.37
C LEU A 168 -3.99 8.98 16.92
N LEU A 169 -4.91 8.74 16.00
CA LEU A 169 -4.82 9.26 14.64
C LEU A 169 -5.40 10.67 14.62
N ALA A 170 -4.60 11.62 14.17
CA ALA A 170 -4.99 13.03 14.08
C ALA A 170 -4.82 13.56 12.64
N GLY A 171 -5.72 14.43 12.21
CA GLY A 171 -5.63 15.15 10.95
C GLY A 171 -4.54 16.23 10.96
N PRO A 172 -4.23 16.82 9.78
CA PRO A 172 -3.17 17.80 9.67
C PRO A 172 -3.42 19.05 10.53
N GLU A 173 -4.66 19.49 10.66
CA GLU A 173 -5.04 20.71 11.38
C GLU A 173 -5.36 20.51 12.87
N TRP A 174 -5.31 19.27 13.37
CA TRP A 174 -5.62 18.99 14.77
C TRP A 174 -4.58 19.60 15.72
N LYS A 175 -5.03 20.41 16.69
CA LYS A 175 -4.19 21.16 17.65
C LYS A 175 -4.41 20.73 19.10
N GLY A 176 -5.19 19.66 19.34
CA GLY A 176 -5.44 19.16 20.67
C GLY A 176 -4.20 18.53 21.33
N GLU A 177 -4.27 18.32 22.62
CA GLU A 177 -3.23 17.64 23.38
C GLU A 177 -3.39 16.13 23.34
N LYS A 178 -2.26 15.41 23.49
CA LYS A 178 -2.27 13.95 23.60
C LYS A 178 -2.96 13.53 24.89
N PRO A 179 -4.07 12.74 24.83
CA PRO A 179 -4.74 12.27 26.04
C PRO A 179 -3.83 11.41 26.92
N GLU A 180 -4.07 11.43 28.22
CA GLU A 180 -3.42 10.51 29.15
C GLU A 180 -3.74 9.05 28.78
N GLY A 181 -2.74 8.15 28.88
CA GLY A 181 -2.89 6.74 28.50
C GLY A 181 -2.76 6.47 27.01
N VAL A 182 -2.58 7.49 26.15
CA VAL A 182 -2.26 7.33 24.72
C VAL A 182 -0.75 7.28 24.55
N GLU A 183 -0.25 6.25 23.84
CA GLU A 183 1.18 6.03 23.60
C GLU A 183 1.76 7.11 22.67
N ALA A 184 1.11 7.35 21.53
CA ALA A 184 1.57 8.32 20.55
C ALA A 184 0.42 8.94 19.76
N VAL A 185 0.67 10.15 19.19
CA VAL A 185 -0.17 10.79 18.19
C VAL A 185 0.45 10.55 16.81
N LEU A 186 -0.29 9.87 15.92
CA LEU A 186 0.09 9.61 14.53
C LEU A 186 -0.68 10.58 13.64
N ARG A 187 0.06 11.48 12.98
CA ARG A 187 -0.54 12.59 12.23
C ARG A 187 -0.57 12.28 10.75
N SER A 188 -1.78 12.24 10.18
CA SER A 188 -2.00 12.10 8.74
C SER A 188 -1.79 13.43 8.02
N LEU A 189 -1.34 13.37 6.77
CA LEU A 189 -1.21 14.53 5.88
C LEU A 189 -2.53 14.91 5.21
N THR A 190 -3.53 14.03 5.23
CA THR A 190 -4.88 14.25 4.71
C THR A 190 -5.92 13.88 5.75
N ASN A 191 -7.10 14.50 5.67
CA ASN A 191 -8.19 14.18 6.61
C ASN A 191 -8.87 12.85 6.28
N LEU A 192 -8.99 12.48 5.00
CA LEU A 192 -9.39 11.14 4.60
C LEU A 192 -8.18 10.21 4.69
N ASN A 193 -8.32 9.14 5.45
CA ASN A 193 -7.29 8.11 5.61
C ASN A 193 -7.92 6.75 5.95
N ASN A 194 -7.10 5.70 5.97
CA ASN A 194 -7.53 4.38 6.36
C ASN A 194 -6.47 3.62 7.15
N ALA A 195 -6.91 2.67 7.94
CA ALA A 195 -6.07 1.71 8.64
C ALA A 195 -6.36 0.28 8.17
N ILE A 196 -5.31 -0.47 7.95
CA ILE A 196 -5.38 -1.90 7.59
C ILE A 196 -4.51 -2.70 8.55
N PRO A 197 -5.06 -3.15 9.69
CA PRO A 197 -4.39 -4.12 10.55
C PRO A 197 -4.12 -5.41 9.78
N ARG A 198 -2.94 -5.98 10.01
CA ARG A 198 -2.47 -7.25 9.46
C ARG A 198 -1.81 -8.04 10.59
N ILE A 199 -2.40 -9.14 10.99
CA ILE A 199 -1.93 -9.96 12.10
C ILE A 199 -1.64 -11.36 11.56
N PHE A 200 -0.38 -11.80 11.68
CA PHE A 200 0.04 -13.11 11.23
C PHE A 200 -0.70 -14.22 12.00
N MET A 201 -1.10 -15.26 11.28
CA MET A 201 -1.72 -16.46 11.84
C MET A 201 -1.09 -17.70 11.20
N ASP A 202 -0.74 -18.69 12.01
CA ASP A 202 -0.32 -20.01 11.50
C ASP A 202 -1.53 -20.80 10.96
N ASP A 203 -1.29 -21.62 9.96
CA ASP A 203 -2.34 -22.45 9.35
C ASP A 203 -2.61 -23.73 10.17
N THR A 204 -2.90 -23.55 11.45
CA THR A 204 -3.24 -24.63 12.40
C THR A 204 -4.53 -24.30 13.16
N ALA A 205 -5.26 -25.33 13.58
CA ALA A 205 -6.48 -25.14 14.35
C ALA A 205 -6.22 -24.43 15.69
N ASP A 206 -5.10 -24.77 16.34
CA ASP A 206 -4.74 -24.22 17.65
C ASP A 206 -4.45 -22.71 17.55
N ASP A 207 -3.69 -22.27 16.52
CA ASP A 207 -3.36 -20.86 16.36
C ASP A 207 -4.59 -20.04 15.93
N ARG A 208 -5.46 -20.61 15.08
CA ARG A 208 -6.76 -20.01 14.75
C ARG A 208 -7.64 -19.77 15.97
N ALA A 209 -7.61 -20.67 16.93
CA ALA A 209 -8.34 -20.50 18.20
C ALA A 209 -7.65 -19.48 19.10
N ALA A 210 -6.33 -19.59 19.29
CA ALA A 210 -5.57 -18.75 20.20
C ALA A 210 -5.55 -17.25 19.82
N ILE A 211 -5.63 -16.92 18.53
CA ILE A 211 -5.59 -15.53 18.08
C ILE A 211 -6.90 -14.77 18.33
N GLN A 212 -8.04 -15.45 18.48
CA GLN A 212 -9.36 -14.81 18.50
C GLN A 212 -9.51 -13.75 19.61
N GLU A 213 -9.03 -14.04 20.82
CA GLU A 213 -9.08 -13.09 21.93
C GLU A 213 -8.33 -11.79 21.59
N LYS A 214 -7.19 -11.89 20.88
CA LYS A 214 -6.40 -10.74 20.47
C LYS A 214 -7.06 -9.98 19.31
N LEU A 215 -7.62 -10.70 18.34
CA LEU A 215 -8.38 -10.06 17.25
C LEU A 215 -9.56 -9.27 17.80
N ASN A 216 -10.28 -9.80 18.79
CA ASN A 216 -11.43 -9.14 19.41
C ASN A 216 -11.06 -7.80 20.09
N GLN A 217 -9.80 -7.56 20.39
CA GLN A 217 -9.28 -6.31 20.94
C GLN A 217 -8.74 -5.36 19.85
N VAL A 218 -8.73 -5.74 18.58
CA VAL A 218 -8.39 -4.84 17.46
C VAL A 218 -9.60 -3.96 17.19
N VAL A 219 -9.60 -2.77 17.73
CA VAL A 219 -10.75 -1.84 17.70
C VAL A 219 -10.24 -0.44 17.35
N ALA A 220 -11.05 0.31 16.61
CA ALA A 220 -10.88 1.75 16.42
C ALA A 220 -12.20 2.47 16.71
N TYR A 221 -12.11 3.65 17.29
CA TYR A 221 -13.28 4.46 17.65
C TYR A 221 -12.92 5.94 17.76
N PRO A 222 -13.91 6.86 17.63
CA PRO A 222 -13.70 8.29 17.78
C PRO A 222 -13.13 8.67 19.16
N LEU A 223 -12.32 9.72 19.21
CA LEU A 223 -11.65 10.17 20.43
C LEU A 223 -12.63 10.42 21.60
N ASN A 224 -13.83 10.93 21.34
CA ASN A 224 -14.84 11.20 22.37
C ASN A 224 -15.40 9.93 23.04
N GLU A 225 -15.12 8.74 22.50
CA GLU A 225 -15.44 7.45 23.09
C GLU A 225 -14.28 6.88 23.96
N PHE A 226 -13.14 7.59 24.06
CA PHE A 226 -11.95 7.13 24.77
C PHE A 226 -12.15 7.28 26.31
N ASP A 227 -11.97 6.16 27.02
CA ASP A 227 -12.10 6.07 28.47
C ASP A 227 -10.87 5.41 29.15
N GLY A 228 -9.80 5.17 28.37
CA GLY A 228 -8.57 4.53 28.85
C GLY A 228 -8.69 3.01 29.05
N LYS A 229 -9.80 2.40 28.67
CA LYS A 229 -10.04 0.95 28.85
C LYS A 229 -10.04 0.22 27.51
N MET A 230 -9.49 -1.01 27.51
CA MET A 230 -9.53 -1.89 26.34
C MET A 230 -10.98 -2.30 26.07
N LYS A 231 -11.42 -2.05 24.82
CA LYS A 231 -12.73 -2.48 24.30
C LYS A 231 -12.56 -3.78 23.53
N THR A 232 -13.64 -4.55 23.43
CA THR A 232 -13.68 -5.82 22.67
C THR A 232 -14.90 -5.86 21.77
N ILE A 233 -14.73 -6.50 20.60
CA ILE A 233 -15.80 -6.84 19.67
C ILE A 233 -15.64 -8.31 19.31
N ASP A 234 -16.70 -9.11 19.37
CA ASP A 234 -16.66 -10.49 18.90
C ASP A 234 -16.75 -10.51 17.36
N TRP A 235 -15.58 -10.46 16.70
CA TRP A 235 -15.49 -10.40 15.25
C TRP A 235 -16.02 -11.65 14.54
N LYS A 236 -16.03 -12.79 15.21
CA LYS A 236 -16.57 -14.03 14.67
C LYS A 236 -18.08 -13.99 14.50
N ASN A 237 -18.76 -13.26 15.35
CA ASN A 237 -20.22 -13.17 15.40
C ASN A 237 -20.74 -11.78 14.98
N THR A 238 -19.94 -11.00 14.24
CA THR A 238 -20.41 -9.73 13.66
C THR A 238 -21.46 -9.98 12.58
N PRO A 239 -22.48 -9.10 12.47
CA PRO A 239 -23.52 -9.28 11.46
C PRO A 239 -22.98 -9.13 10.04
N ASP A 240 -23.50 -9.94 9.12
CA ASP A 240 -23.31 -9.73 7.69
C ASP A 240 -24.05 -8.49 7.22
N ILE A 241 -23.37 -7.71 6.37
CA ILE A 241 -23.93 -6.54 5.73
C ILE A 241 -24.14 -6.86 4.25
N PRO A 242 -25.36 -6.72 3.71
CA PRO A 242 -25.60 -7.02 2.30
C PRO A 242 -24.67 -6.24 1.38
N ASN A 243 -24.10 -6.92 0.37
CA ASN A 243 -23.35 -6.25 -0.69
C ASN A 243 -24.35 -5.64 -1.69
N PRO A 244 -24.43 -4.30 -1.84
CA PRO A 244 -25.36 -3.67 -2.76
C PRO A 244 -25.05 -3.93 -4.24
N ASN A 245 -23.90 -4.53 -4.53
CA ASN A 245 -23.45 -4.88 -5.88
C ASN A 245 -23.34 -6.41 -6.10
N ALA A 246 -23.91 -7.23 -5.24
CA ALA A 246 -23.82 -8.71 -5.33
C ALA A 246 -24.27 -9.23 -6.71
N ASP A 247 -25.34 -8.66 -7.28
CA ASP A 247 -25.88 -9.06 -8.57
C ASP A 247 -25.04 -8.56 -9.77
N LYS A 248 -24.05 -7.69 -9.52
CA LYS A 248 -23.14 -7.13 -10.54
C LYS A 248 -21.79 -7.80 -10.54
N ALA A 249 -21.69 -9.01 -9.99
CA ALA A 249 -20.43 -9.76 -9.89
C ALA A 249 -19.78 -9.87 -11.27
N SER A 250 -18.75 -9.07 -11.50
CA SER A 250 -17.83 -9.24 -12.61
C SER A 250 -16.83 -10.33 -12.24
N SER A 251 -16.32 -11.06 -13.22
CA SER A 251 -15.28 -12.07 -13.03
C SER A 251 -13.92 -11.50 -12.58
N GLY A 252 -13.84 -10.24 -12.16
CA GLY A 252 -12.62 -9.56 -11.78
C GLY A 252 -12.81 -8.62 -10.58
N GLU A 253 -11.78 -7.82 -10.28
CA GLU A 253 -11.79 -6.85 -9.19
C GLU A 253 -12.96 -5.85 -9.32
N THR A 254 -13.55 -5.49 -8.19
CA THR A 254 -14.53 -4.39 -8.10
C THR A 254 -13.91 -3.09 -8.64
N ARG A 255 -14.60 -2.45 -9.57
CA ARG A 255 -14.16 -1.16 -10.13
C ARG A 255 -14.47 -0.01 -9.18
N TRP A 256 -13.44 0.55 -8.60
CA TRP A 256 -13.54 1.70 -7.70
C TRP A 256 -13.42 3.05 -8.41
N VAL A 257 -12.77 3.10 -9.58
CA VAL A 257 -12.69 4.29 -10.43
C VAL A 257 -13.50 4.02 -11.71
N ILE A 258 -14.48 4.86 -11.95
CA ILE A 258 -15.28 4.85 -13.18
C ILE A 258 -14.75 6.01 -14.04
N PRO A 259 -14.07 5.73 -15.17
CA PRO A 259 -13.40 6.75 -15.96
C PRO A 259 -14.34 7.90 -16.38
N GLU A 260 -15.57 7.58 -16.75
CA GLU A 260 -16.59 8.54 -17.17
C GLU A 260 -17.00 9.53 -16.06
N LYS A 261 -16.77 9.16 -14.79
CA LYS A 261 -17.11 9.95 -13.59
C LYS A 261 -15.90 10.58 -12.91
N PHE A 262 -14.70 10.28 -13.39
CA PHE A 262 -13.45 10.69 -12.73
C PHE A 262 -13.40 12.21 -12.53
N PHE A 263 -13.62 12.99 -13.59
CA PHE A 263 -13.53 14.44 -13.51
C PHE A 263 -14.71 15.10 -12.78
N ASP A 264 -15.82 14.41 -12.56
CA ASP A 264 -16.87 14.87 -11.64
C ASP A 264 -16.45 14.75 -10.16
N GLN A 265 -15.55 13.81 -9.82
CA GLN A 265 -15.03 13.55 -8.47
C GLN A 265 -13.69 14.26 -8.20
N PHE A 266 -12.96 14.60 -9.24
CA PHE A 266 -11.62 15.16 -9.16
C PHE A 266 -11.53 16.48 -8.39
N PRO A 267 -12.48 17.44 -8.49
CA PRO A 267 -12.47 18.65 -7.66
C PRO A 267 -12.47 18.35 -6.16
N GLN A 268 -13.25 17.36 -5.71
CA GLN A 268 -13.24 16.94 -4.30
C GLN A 268 -11.88 16.41 -3.85
N VAL A 269 -11.16 15.72 -4.74
CA VAL A 269 -9.78 15.27 -4.44
C VAL A 269 -8.84 16.47 -4.32
N LEU A 270 -8.90 17.44 -5.23
CA LEU A 270 -8.08 18.65 -5.15
C LEU A 270 -8.32 19.46 -3.86
N GLU A 271 -9.55 19.45 -3.35
CA GLU A 271 -9.92 20.12 -2.10
C GLU A 271 -9.42 19.33 -0.87
N SER A 272 -9.59 18.00 -0.86
CA SER A 272 -9.31 17.15 0.31
C SER A 272 -7.84 16.74 0.46
N VAL A 273 -7.06 16.84 -0.60
CA VAL A 273 -5.64 16.47 -0.64
C VAL A 273 -4.83 17.73 -0.91
N PRO A 274 -4.24 18.35 0.11
CA PRO A 274 -3.45 19.58 -0.08
C PRO A 274 -2.19 19.28 -0.92
N PRO A 275 -1.69 20.24 -1.73
CA PRO A 275 -0.46 20.07 -2.50
C PRO A 275 0.74 19.83 -1.58
N GLN A 276 1.62 18.92 -1.97
CA GLN A 276 2.94 18.82 -1.37
C GLN A 276 3.82 20.00 -1.86
N PRO A 277 4.87 20.40 -1.11
CA PRO A 277 5.77 21.45 -1.55
C PRO A 277 6.30 21.19 -2.97
N GLY A 278 6.05 22.14 -3.91
CA GLY A 278 6.41 22.00 -5.32
C GLY A 278 5.30 21.45 -6.23
N GLU A 279 4.16 21.01 -5.70
CA GLU A 279 2.99 20.60 -6.49
C GLU A 279 2.05 21.78 -6.81
N GLU A 280 2.28 22.98 -6.28
CA GLU A 280 1.38 24.12 -6.41
C GLU A 280 1.09 24.47 -7.87
N ALA A 281 2.13 24.43 -8.73
CA ALA A 281 1.96 24.69 -10.16
C ALA A 281 1.13 23.60 -10.86
N LEU A 282 1.27 22.34 -10.44
CA LEU A 282 0.47 21.23 -10.97
C LEU A 282 -1.02 21.40 -10.59
N TYR A 283 -1.30 21.76 -9.34
CA TYR A 283 -2.64 22.05 -8.87
C TYR A 283 -3.28 23.21 -9.62
N ALA A 284 -2.52 24.30 -9.86
CA ALA A 284 -3.01 25.44 -10.64
C ALA A 284 -3.43 25.02 -12.06
N GLN A 285 -2.68 24.12 -12.71
CA GLN A 285 -3.04 23.60 -14.05
C GLN A 285 -4.30 22.73 -13.98
N PHE A 286 -4.41 21.86 -12.97
CA PHE A 286 -5.59 21.03 -12.79
C PHE A 286 -6.85 21.88 -12.50
N GLN A 287 -6.73 22.88 -11.64
CA GLN A 287 -7.83 23.78 -11.33
C GLN A 287 -8.27 24.56 -12.58
N ALA A 288 -7.34 25.12 -13.36
CA ALA A 288 -7.65 25.84 -14.60
C ALA A 288 -8.36 24.93 -15.62
N LEU A 289 -7.97 23.65 -15.68
CA LEU A 289 -8.62 22.66 -16.53
C LEU A 289 -10.08 22.43 -16.09
N MET A 290 -10.31 22.28 -14.77
CA MET A 290 -11.66 22.09 -14.22
C MET A 290 -12.54 23.34 -14.41
N ASP A 291 -11.97 24.54 -14.27
CA ASP A 291 -12.66 25.80 -14.50
C ASP A 291 -13.09 25.95 -15.98
N ALA A 292 -12.23 25.53 -16.91
CA ALA A 292 -12.56 25.51 -18.34
C ALA A 292 -13.69 24.51 -18.63
N ALA A 293 -13.64 23.32 -18.06
CA ALA A 293 -14.68 22.30 -18.21
C ALA A 293 -16.04 22.72 -17.61
N GLY A 294 -16.01 23.50 -16.52
CA GLY A 294 -17.21 24.08 -15.92
C GLY A 294 -17.93 25.14 -16.81
N LYS A 295 -17.17 25.73 -17.72
CA LYS A 295 -17.71 26.81 -18.62
C LYS A 295 -18.02 26.32 -20.03
N ASP A 296 -17.36 25.25 -20.49
CA ASP A 296 -17.50 24.74 -21.86
C ASP A 296 -17.84 23.23 -21.86
N PRO A 297 -19.05 22.84 -22.26
CA PRO A 297 -19.43 21.43 -22.37
C PRO A 297 -18.55 20.61 -23.32
N ALA A 298 -17.94 21.22 -24.34
CA ALA A 298 -17.03 20.52 -25.24
C ALA A 298 -15.71 20.15 -24.51
N VAL A 299 -15.20 21.05 -23.68
CA VAL A 299 -14.06 20.75 -22.80
C VAL A 299 -14.43 19.63 -21.82
N LYS A 300 -15.59 19.71 -21.16
CA LYS A 300 -16.05 18.65 -20.26
C LYS A 300 -16.11 17.28 -20.96
N LYS A 301 -16.67 17.24 -22.17
CA LYS A 301 -16.73 16.00 -22.97
C LYS A 301 -15.32 15.49 -23.27
N LEU A 302 -14.39 16.37 -23.65
CA LEU A 302 -13.02 16.00 -23.96
C LEU A 302 -12.28 15.41 -22.74
N LEU A 303 -12.56 15.91 -21.52
CA LEU A 303 -12.02 15.34 -20.28
C LEU A 303 -12.52 13.91 -20.07
N VAL A 304 -13.83 13.66 -20.27
CA VAL A 304 -14.41 12.31 -20.12
C VAL A 304 -13.78 11.35 -21.14
N ASP A 305 -13.74 11.74 -22.41
CA ASP A 305 -13.15 10.92 -23.47
C ASP A 305 -11.68 10.61 -23.17
N THR A 306 -10.92 11.60 -22.67
CA THR A 306 -9.51 11.43 -22.27
C THR A 306 -9.34 10.51 -21.05
N ALA A 307 -10.24 10.57 -20.08
CA ALA A 307 -10.21 9.66 -18.93
C ALA A 307 -10.44 8.20 -19.36
N VAL A 308 -11.43 7.95 -20.24
CA VAL A 308 -11.73 6.61 -20.78
C VAL A 308 -10.54 6.07 -21.57
N GLU A 309 -9.93 6.91 -22.42
CA GLU A 309 -8.73 6.53 -23.17
C GLU A 309 -7.54 6.26 -22.23
N SER A 310 -7.33 7.11 -21.22
CA SER A 310 -6.24 6.98 -20.25
C SER A 310 -6.39 5.71 -19.39
N GLU A 311 -7.61 5.37 -18.97
CA GLU A 311 -7.85 4.10 -18.27
C GLU A 311 -7.34 2.91 -19.10
N LYS A 312 -7.72 2.87 -20.39
CA LYS A 312 -7.32 1.79 -21.29
C LYS A 312 -5.82 1.76 -21.58
N GLN A 313 -5.22 2.92 -21.86
CA GLN A 313 -3.86 3.03 -22.38
C GLN A 313 -2.79 3.13 -21.28
N LEU A 314 -3.11 3.74 -20.13
CA LEU A 314 -2.16 3.97 -19.05
C LEU A 314 -2.40 3.06 -17.85
N ILE A 315 -3.66 2.96 -17.37
CA ILE A 315 -3.95 2.28 -16.11
C ILE A 315 -4.03 0.77 -16.27
N GLN A 316 -4.77 0.27 -17.26
CA GLN A 316 -4.94 -1.17 -17.46
C GLN A 316 -3.62 -1.94 -17.67
N PRO A 317 -2.61 -1.43 -18.39
CA PRO A 317 -1.31 -2.09 -18.51
C PRO A 317 -0.59 -2.35 -17.19
N PHE A 318 -0.81 -1.52 -16.15
CA PHE A 318 -0.22 -1.75 -14.82
C PHE A 318 -0.70 -3.02 -14.14
N PHE A 319 -1.72 -3.66 -14.65
CA PHE A 319 -2.15 -4.96 -14.18
C PHE A 319 -1.16 -6.09 -14.51
N GLN A 320 -0.21 -5.86 -15.43
CA GLN A 320 0.87 -6.79 -15.75
C GLN A 320 2.12 -6.43 -14.95
N TRP A 321 2.69 -7.41 -14.24
CA TRP A 321 3.84 -7.20 -13.36
C TRP A 321 5.09 -6.68 -14.06
N LYS A 322 5.24 -6.91 -15.37
CA LYS A 322 6.35 -6.34 -16.16
C LYS A 322 6.35 -4.82 -16.20
N HIS A 323 5.23 -4.17 -15.86
CA HIS A 323 5.08 -2.72 -15.81
C HIS A 323 5.13 -2.16 -14.37
N ASN A 324 5.43 -3.02 -13.39
CA ASN A 324 5.48 -2.65 -11.97
C ASN A 324 6.88 -2.89 -11.40
N GLY A 325 7.34 -1.95 -10.58
CA GLY A 325 8.58 -2.07 -9.80
C GLY A 325 9.85 -2.08 -10.66
N THR A 326 10.85 -2.75 -10.15
CA THR A 326 12.18 -2.88 -10.78
C THR A 326 12.59 -4.35 -10.86
N PRO A 327 13.45 -4.75 -11.84
CA PRO A 327 13.93 -6.11 -11.93
C PRO A 327 14.62 -6.60 -10.65
N ALA A 328 14.23 -7.78 -10.18
CA ALA A 328 14.79 -8.44 -8.98
C ALA A 328 15.67 -9.67 -9.33
N GLY A 329 15.87 -9.95 -10.61
CA GLY A 329 16.57 -11.14 -11.11
C GLY A 329 15.63 -12.32 -11.33
N ASN A 330 16.09 -13.29 -12.12
CA ASN A 330 15.39 -14.56 -12.38
C ASN A 330 13.94 -14.41 -12.92
N GLY A 331 13.63 -13.32 -13.63
CA GLY A 331 12.31 -13.03 -14.16
C GLY A 331 11.33 -12.37 -13.17
N TRP A 332 11.79 -12.07 -11.95
CA TRP A 332 10.98 -11.37 -10.94
C TRP A 332 11.20 -9.86 -10.98
N ASN A 333 10.14 -9.12 -10.64
CA ASN A 333 10.20 -7.70 -10.29
C ASN A 333 9.94 -7.51 -8.79
N ARG A 334 10.34 -6.35 -8.25
CA ARG A 334 10.06 -5.94 -6.87
C ARG A 334 9.69 -4.47 -6.79
N SER A 335 8.83 -4.10 -5.88
CA SER A 335 8.60 -2.70 -5.54
C SER A 335 9.78 -2.13 -4.73
N ARG A 336 9.98 -0.81 -4.80
CA ARG A 336 11.10 -0.13 -4.14
C ARG A 336 10.66 0.89 -3.10
N ASN A 337 9.58 1.62 -3.38
CA ASN A 337 9.08 2.73 -2.56
C ASN A 337 7.59 2.60 -2.28
N ASN A 338 7.08 1.37 -2.17
CA ASN A 338 5.68 1.11 -1.85
C ASN A 338 5.25 1.86 -0.58
N ALA A 339 4.09 2.49 -0.66
CA ALA A 339 3.50 3.32 0.40
C ALA A 339 4.42 4.45 0.93
N GLN A 340 5.45 4.81 0.15
CA GLN A 340 6.37 5.93 0.37
C GLN A 340 6.69 6.60 -0.98
N PHE A 341 5.65 6.84 -1.80
CA PHE A 341 5.79 7.26 -3.19
C PHE A 341 6.24 8.72 -3.32
N GLY A 342 5.81 9.61 -2.40
CA GLY A 342 6.12 11.03 -2.50
C GLY A 342 5.69 11.61 -3.85
N TYR A 343 6.65 12.03 -4.69
CA TYR A 343 6.42 12.58 -6.04
C TYR A 343 6.51 11.51 -7.16
N ASP A 344 6.70 10.25 -6.82
CA ASP A 344 6.71 9.15 -7.79
C ASP A 344 5.28 8.76 -8.18
N TYR A 345 4.64 9.61 -8.98
CA TYR A 345 3.25 9.43 -9.44
C TYR A 345 3.07 8.15 -10.25
N PHE A 346 4.11 7.76 -11.02
CA PHE A 346 4.08 6.54 -11.81
C PHE A 346 3.98 5.29 -10.93
N ASN A 347 4.90 5.10 -9.98
CA ASN A 347 4.87 3.95 -9.09
C ASN A 347 3.64 3.93 -8.18
N ARG A 348 3.19 5.12 -7.72
CA ARG A 348 1.97 5.24 -6.93
C ARG A 348 0.77 4.66 -7.67
N VAL A 349 0.52 5.11 -8.91
CA VAL A 349 -0.64 4.64 -9.68
C VAL A 349 -0.47 3.19 -10.13
N ALA A 350 0.73 2.76 -10.49
CA ALA A 350 1.01 1.38 -10.87
C ALA A 350 0.71 0.41 -9.70
N THR A 351 1.20 0.73 -8.52
CA THR A 351 0.90 -0.02 -7.29
C THR A 351 -0.59 0.05 -6.96
N ALA A 352 -1.21 1.24 -7.00
CA ALA A 352 -2.62 1.38 -6.71
C ALA A 352 -3.52 0.56 -7.64
N LYS A 353 -3.13 0.35 -8.89
CA LYS A 353 -3.84 -0.50 -9.84
C LYS A 353 -3.62 -1.99 -9.59
N SER A 354 -2.37 -2.39 -9.36
CA SER A 354 -2.00 -3.81 -9.25
C SER A 354 -2.20 -4.40 -7.85
N ASN A 355 -2.02 -3.57 -6.79
CA ASN A 355 -2.20 -3.95 -5.38
C ASN A 355 -2.30 -2.70 -4.50
N MET A 356 -3.48 -2.12 -4.38
CA MET A 356 -3.78 -0.80 -3.80
C MET A 356 -3.07 -0.49 -2.48
N PHE A 357 -2.96 -1.49 -1.58
CA PHE A 357 -2.52 -1.28 -0.21
C PHE A 357 -1.25 -2.08 0.13
N GLU A 358 -0.18 -1.83 -0.60
CA GLU A 358 1.13 -2.39 -0.25
C GLU A 358 1.68 -1.75 1.02
N ASN A 359 2.46 -2.53 1.77
CA ASN A 359 3.17 -2.05 2.94
C ASN A 359 4.47 -1.33 2.55
N ARG A 360 5.04 -0.53 3.47
CA ARG A 360 6.41 -0.05 3.37
C ARG A 360 7.40 -1.21 3.26
N PRO A 361 8.56 -1.03 2.58
CA PRO A 361 9.53 -2.11 2.38
C PRO A 361 10.06 -2.77 3.67
N ASN A 362 10.19 -2.00 4.75
CA ASN A 362 10.61 -2.51 6.07
C ASN A 362 9.51 -3.32 6.79
N GLU A 363 8.25 -3.18 6.39
CA GLU A 363 7.14 -4.02 6.88
C GLU A 363 7.00 -5.26 6.01
N THR A 364 6.98 -5.09 4.68
CA THR A 364 6.84 -6.19 3.72
C THR A 364 7.48 -5.81 2.39
N GLN A 365 8.41 -6.63 1.93
CA GLN A 365 8.92 -6.51 0.57
C GLN A 365 8.20 -7.51 -0.32
N TYR A 366 7.84 -7.07 -1.51
CA TYR A 366 7.09 -7.85 -2.49
C TYR A 366 7.96 -8.16 -3.71
N PHE A 367 7.84 -9.41 -4.20
CA PHE A 367 8.42 -9.86 -5.46
C PHE A 367 7.32 -10.53 -6.26
N TYR A 368 7.19 -10.20 -7.53
CA TYR A 368 6.09 -10.64 -8.35
C TYR A 368 6.52 -10.93 -9.79
N THR A 369 5.82 -11.84 -10.45
CA THR A 369 6.07 -12.18 -11.86
C THR A 369 4.86 -12.83 -12.52
N ASP A 370 4.73 -12.56 -13.83
CA ASP A 370 3.83 -13.26 -14.75
C ASP A 370 4.58 -14.29 -15.61
N PHE A 371 5.91 -14.42 -15.46
CA PHE A 371 6.76 -15.17 -16.37
C PHE A 371 7.58 -16.23 -15.66
N ASP A 372 7.87 -17.33 -16.37
CA ASP A 372 8.83 -18.34 -15.92
C ASP A 372 10.28 -17.90 -16.19
N GLY A 373 11.24 -18.73 -15.79
CA GLY A 373 12.66 -18.44 -15.97
C GLY A 373 13.15 -18.39 -17.42
N ALA A 374 12.34 -18.86 -18.38
CA ALA A 374 12.60 -18.75 -19.80
C ALA A 374 11.93 -17.51 -20.43
N GLY A 375 11.18 -16.72 -19.65
CA GLY A 375 10.45 -15.56 -20.10
C GLY A 375 9.09 -15.87 -20.74
N ALA A 376 8.61 -17.12 -20.61
CA ALA A 376 7.27 -17.48 -21.09
C ALA A 376 6.21 -17.13 -20.03
N GLN A 377 5.02 -16.67 -20.51
CA GLN A 377 3.89 -16.36 -19.65
C GLN A 377 3.51 -17.60 -18.81
N LEU A 378 3.40 -17.42 -17.50
CA LEU A 378 2.92 -18.47 -16.61
C LEU A 378 1.46 -18.80 -16.93
N ASN A 379 1.21 -20.09 -17.12
CA ASN A 379 -0.14 -20.61 -17.37
C ASN A 379 -0.37 -21.84 -16.50
N GLY A 380 -1.41 -21.80 -15.70
CA GLY A 380 -1.69 -22.82 -14.69
C GLY A 380 -2.12 -24.19 -15.26
N ALA A 381 -2.27 -24.33 -16.60
CA ALA A 381 -2.39 -25.64 -17.25
C ALA A 381 -1.06 -26.43 -17.26
N HIS A 382 0.06 -25.77 -16.95
CA HIS A 382 1.38 -26.37 -16.83
C HIS A 382 1.82 -26.50 -15.37
N SER A 383 2.81 -27.35 -15.15
CA SER A 383 3.42 -27.54 -13.83
C SER A 383 4.78 -26.83 -13.74
N TYR A 384 5.02 -26.21 -12.59
CA TYR A 384 6.26 -25.47 -12.32
C TYR A 384 6.85 -25.88 -10.97
N SER A 385 8.16 -25.67 -10.84
CA SER A 385 8.88 -25.80 -9.57
C SER A 385 9.67 -24.53 -9.25
N ILE A 386 9.65 -24.16 -7.99
CA ILE A 386 10.40 -23.04 -7.40
C ILE A 386 11.23 -23.63 -6.25
N THR A 387 12.57 -23.66 -6.41
CA THR A 387 13.45 -24.29 -5.42
C THR A 387 14.32 -23.25 -4.76
N PHE A 388 14.16 -23.09 -3.46
CA PHE A 388 15.08 -22.36 -2.58
C PHE A 388 16.22 -23.30 -2.19
N ALA A 389 17.47 -22.94 -2.44
CA ALA A 389 18.60 -23.70 -1.96
C ALA A 389 18.61 -23.76 -0.41
N LYS A 390 19.38 -24.64 0.17
CA LYS A 390 19.45 -24.79 1.63
C LYS A 390 19.82 -23.46 2.30
N GLY A 391 18.90 -22.90 3.10
CA GLY A 391 19.08 -21.64 3.81
C GLY A 391 18.87 -20.40 2.96
N GLU A 392 18.39 -20.54 1.70
CA GLU A 392 18.12 -19.43 0.77
C GLU A 392 16.63 -19.07 0.69
N GLU A 393 15.81 -19.58 1.61
CA GLU A 393 14.46 -19.06 1.77
C GLU A 393 14.53 -17.55 2.07
N PRO A 394 13.46 -16.73 1.82
CA PRO A 394 13.53 -15.29 2.08
C PRO A 394 14.01 -14.97 3.50
N PRO A 395 15.14 -14.25 3.68
CA PRO A 395 15.67 -13.92 5.01
C PRO A 395 14.79 -12.84 5.66
N VAL A 396 14.00 -13.25 6.64
CA VAL A 396 13.01 -12.40 7.31
C VAL A 396 13.04 -12.61 8.82
N LYS A 397 12.78 -11.54 9.57
CA LYS A 397 12.51 -11.60 11.01
C LYS A 397 11.05 -11.95 11.31
N GLY A 398 10.15 -11.66 10.38
CA GLY A 398 8.74 -12.00 10.46
C GLY A 398 8.44 -13.36 9.83
N PHE A 399 7.85 -13.34 8.65
CA PHE A 399 7.48 -14.56 7.90
C PHE A 399 7.53 -14.28 6.40
N TRP A 400 7.45 -15.33 5.60
CA TRP A 400 7.36 -15.21 4.13
C TRP A 400 6.33 -16.17 3.56
N SER A 401 5.86 -15.87 2.34
CA SER A 401 4.99 -16.75 1.58
C SER A 401 5.21 -16.61 0.07
N LEU A 402 4.90 -17.69 -0.66
CA LEU A 402 4.65 -17.71 -2.09
C LEU A 402 3.15 -17.83 -2.31
N THR A 403 2.54 -16.88 -2.99
CA THR A 403 1.11 -16.85 -3.29
C THR A 403 0.88 -17.02 -4.79
N LEU A 404 -0.19 -17.73 -5.16
CA LEU A 404 -0.64 -17.93 -6.54
C LEU A 404 -1.93 -17.15 -6.77
N TYR A 405 -1.97 -16.41 -7.87
CA TYR A 405 -3.15 -15.70 -8.35
C TYR A 405 -3.55 -16.14 -9.76
N ASN A 406 -4.82 -16.02 -10.07
CA ASN A 406 -5.37 -16.15 -11.41
C ASN A 406 -5.05 -14.90 -12.27
N GLN A 407 -5.52 -14.90 -13.51
CA GLN A 407 -5.31 -13.79 -14.46
C GLN A 407 -5.92 -12.44 -14.02
N HIS A 408 -6.76 -12.43 -12.99
CA HIS A 408 -7.36 -11.24 -12.38
C HIS A 408 -6.67 -10.81 -11.08
N HIS A 409 -5.52 -11.41 -10.75
CA HIS A 409 -4.82 -11.24 -9.48
C HIS A 409 -5.68 -11.53 -8.23
N LEU A 410 -6.60 -12.50 -8.37
CA LEU A 410 -7.47 -12.99 -7.31
C LEU A 410 -7.18 -14.47 -7.03
N PHE A 411 -7.66 -14.97 -5.90
CA PHE A 411 -7.62 -16.40 -5.61
C PHE A 411 -8.58 -17.17 -6.52
N SER A 412 -8.22 -18.40 -6.86
CA SER A 412 -9.11 -19.37 -7.51
C SER A 412 -9.42 -20.51 -6.56
N GLU A 413 -10.70 -20.89 -6.46
CA GLU A 413 -11.13 -22.03 -5.66
C GLU A 413 -10.34 -23.29 -6.00
N ASN A 414 -9.92 -24.02 -4.98
CA ASN A 414 -9.32 -25.33 -5.15
C ASN A 414 -9.66 -26.24 -3.96
N PRO A 415 -9.63 -27.59 -4.14
CA PRO A 415 -10.05 -28.54 -3.11
C PRO A 415 -9.28 -28.45 -1.79
N LEU A 416 -8.04 -27.97 -1.82
CA LEU A 416 -7.18 -27.81 -0.63
C LEU A 416 -7.41 -26.48 0.09
N LYS A 417 -8.20 -25.56 -0.50
CA LYS A 417 -8.35 -24.17 -0.02
C LYS A 417 -7.01 -23.50 0.26
N ARG A 418 -6.01 -23.80 -0.58
CA ARG A 418 -4.61 -23.40 -0.43
C ARG A 418 -4.22 -22.44 -1.53
N TYR A 419 -3.94 -21.19 -1.18
CA TYR A 419 -3.62 -20.11 -2.11
C TYR A 419 -2.22 -19.56 -1.92
N SER A 420 -1.59 -19.86 -0.77
CA SER A 420 -0.20 -19.54 -0.49
C SER A 420 0.48 -20.66 0.32
N LEU A 421 1.81 -20.73 0.19
CA LEU A 421 2.69 -21.61 0.98
C LEU A 421 3.84 -20.78 1.54
N GLY A 422 4.22 -21.05 2.77
CA GLY A 422 5.33 -20.37 3.43
C GLY A 422 5.44 -20.71 4.91
N THR A 423 5.92 -19.77 5.69
CA THR A 423 6.23 -19.93 7.14
C THR A 423 5.03 -20.47 7.96
N LYS A 424 3.80 -20.08 7.60
CA LYS A 424 2.58 -20.53 8.28
C LYS A 424 2.33 -22.04 8.16
N ASN A 425 2.88 -22.69 7.12
CA ASN A 425 2.65 -24.10 6.84
C ASN A 425 3.73 -24.95 7.53
N LYS A 426 3.38 -25.59 8.66
CA LYS A 426 4.32 -26.36 9.49
C LYS A 426 4.69 -27.73 8.90
N ASN A 427 4.00 -28.16 7.83
CA ASN A 427 4.17 -29.48 7.19
C ASN A 427 4.95 -29.41 5.85
N LEU A 428 5.60 -28.29 5.54
CA LEU A 428 6.47 -28.20 4.36
C LEU A 428 7.64 -29.17 4.49
N LYS A 429 7.92 -29.91 3.41
CA LYS A 429 8.98 -30.91 3.34
C LYS A 429 10.20 -30.38 2.61
N LYS A 430 11.36 -30.45 3.23
CA LYS A 430 12.65 -30.18 2.57
C LYS A 430 13.14 -31.40 1.82
N ASN A 431 13.91 -31.18 0.76
CA ASN A 431 14.61 -32.21 0.02
C ASN A 431 15.77 -32.79 0.85
N ALA A 432 16.34 -33.91 0.39
CA ALA A 432 17.44 -34.58 1.10
C ALA A 432 18.70 -33.70 1.25
N ASP A 433 18.93 -32.75 0.33
CA ASP A 433 20.02 -31.77 0.38
C ASP A 433 19.73 -30.56 1.27
N GLY A 434 18.52 -30.51 1.86
CA GLY A 434 18.06 -29.43 2.72
C GLY A 434 17.43 -28.24 1.96
N SER A 435 17.34 -28.27 0.63
CA SER A 435 16.61 -27.29 -0.16
C SER A 435 15.09 -27.42 0.01
N LEU A 436 14.35 -26.36 -0.29
CA LEU A 436 12.88 -26.35 -0.27
C LEU A 436 12.36 -26.16 -1.69
N THR A 437 11.60 -27.13 -2.22
CA THR A 437 10.93 -27.01 -3.51
C THR A 437 9.44 -26.82 -3.28
N LEU A 438 8.87 -25.74 -3.83
CA LEU A 438 7.44 -25.54 -3.98
C LEU A 438 7.00 -25.87 -5.40
N TYR A 439 5.83 -26.45 -5.53
CA TYR A 439 5.24 -26.88 -6.81
C TYR A 439 4.00 -26.06 -7.09
N VAL A 440 3.81 -25.68 -8.35
CA VAL A 440 2.59 -25.02 -8.86
C VAL A 440 2.09 -25.82 -10.04
N GLY A 441 0.81 -26.12 -10.09
CA GLY A 441 0.27 -26.86 -11.24
C GLY A 441 -1.17 -27.35 -11.03
N PRO A 442 -1.84 -27.79 -12.12
CA PRO A 442 -3.26 -28.17 -12.08
C PRO A 442 -3.50 -29.52 -11.41
N SER A 443 -2.44 -30.32 -11.19
CA SER A 443 -2.51 -31.65 -10.61
C SER A 443 -1.43 -31.85 -9.55
N SER A 444 -1.75 -32.68 -8.54
CA SER A 444 -0.79 -33.01 -7.46
C SER A 444 0.52 -33.58 -8.02
N PRO A 445 1.68 -33.11 -7.53
CA PRO A 445 2.99 -33.66 -7.92
C PRO A 445 3.28 -35.03 -7.30
N GLY A 446 2.31 -35.62 -6.62
CA GLY A 446 2.40 -36.87 -5.90
C GLY A 446 2.30 -36.70 -4.39
N LYS A 447 1.85 -37.76 -3.70
CA LYS A 447 1.51 -37.76 -2.26
C LYS A 447 2.64 -37.24 -1.36
N ASP A 448 3.90 -37.55 -1.71
CA ASP A 448 5.04 -37.13 -0.91
C ASP A 448 5.37 -35.62 -1.04
N LYS A 449 4.91 -34.97 -2.10
CA LYS A 449 5.16 -33.56 -2.44
C LYS A 449 3.94 -32.66 -2.25
N GLU A 450 2.78 -33.22 -1.92
CA GLU A 450 1.50 -32.51 -1.87
C GLU A 450 1.48 -31.40 -0.81
N SER A 451 2.22 -31.54 0.30
CA SER A 451 2.37 -30.45 1.29
C SER A 451 3.01 -29.20 0.71
N ASN A 452 3.80 -29.34 -0.34
CA ASN A 452 4.55 -28.27 -1.01
C ASN A 452 3.89 -27.81 -2.32
N TRP A 453 2.63 -28.15 -2.57
CA TRP A 453 1.96 -27.89 -3.83
C TRP A 453 0.87 -26.82 -3.70
N LEU A 454 0.88 -25.85 -4.64
CA LEU A 454 -0.18 -24.86 -4.88
C LEU A 454 -0.98 -25.30 -6.11
N PRO A 455 -2.26 -25.70 -5.94
CA PRO A 455 -3.14 -25.99 -7.07
C PRO A 455 -3.39 -24.74 -7.90
N SER A 456 -3.24 -24.84 -9.23
CA SER A 456 -3.47 -23.73 -10.15
C SER A 456 -4.75 -23.91 -10.97
N PRO A 457 -5.46 -22.79 -11.32
CA PRO A 457 -6.49 -22.81 -12.37
C PRO A 457 -5.82 -23.02 -13.73
N LYS A 458 -6.59 -23.39 -14.77
CA LYS A 458 -6.05 -23.66 -16.12
C LYS A 458 -5.91 -22.42 -17.02
N GLU A 459 -5.80 -21.25 -16.43
CA GLU A 459 -5.64 -19.95 -17.12
C GLU A 459 -4.25 -19.35 -16.85
N ASN A 460 -4.01 -18.14 -17.34
CA ASN A 460 -2.79 -17.42 -16.95
C ASN A 460 -2.79 -17.15 -15.46
N ILE A 461 -1.61 -17.28 -14.88
CA ILE A 461 -1.40 -17.11 -13.44
C ILE A 461 -0.24 -16.16 -13.18
N SER A 462 -0.21 -15.62 -11.96
CA SER A 462 0.88 -14.83 -11.42
C SER A 462 1.39 -15.44 -10.13
N LEU A 463 2.67 -15.29 -9.86
CA LEU A 463 3.29 -15.69 -8.60
C LEU A 463 3.80 -14.47 -7.84
N TYR A 464 3.63 -14.50 -6.53
CA TYR A 464 3.90 -13.37 -5.64
C TYR A 464 4.59 -13.84 -4.36
N ILE A 465 5.83 -13.42 -4.11
CA ILE A 465 6.53 -13.66 -2.85
C ILE A 465 6.36 -12.44 -1.96
N ARG A 466 5.96 -12.67 -0.71
CA ARG A 466 5.93 -11.69 0.36
C ARG A 466 6.98 -12.01 1.40
N ALA A 467 7.86 -11.05 1.69
CA ALA A 467 8.87 -11.13 2.73
C ALA A 467 8.55 -10.09 3.81
N TYR A 468 7.94 -10.55 4.92
CA TYR A 468 7.51 -9.69 6.02
C TYR A 468 8.64 -9.46 7.01
N TRP A 469 8.89 -8.18 7.34
CA TRP A 469 9.99 -7.77 8.21
C TRP A 469 11.31 -8.33 7.70
N GLY A 470 11.61 -8.03 6.44
CA GLY A 470 12.79 -8.52 5.75
C GLY A 470 14.08 -8.07 6.41
N GLU A 471 15.09 -8.96 6.38
CA GLU A 471 16.45 -8.61 6.73
C GLU A 471 17.11 -7.75 5.66
N GLN A 472 18.34 -7.28 5.90
CA GLN A 472 19.03 -6.33 5.02
C GLN A 472 19.11 -6.83 3.57
N ALA A 473 19.34 -8.11 3.34
CA ALA A 473 19.43 -8.69 2.01
C ALA A 473 18.11 -8.59 1.21
N ILE A 474 16.96 -8.59 1.89
CA ILE A 474 15.65 -8.31 1.29
C ILE A 474 15.54 -6.82 0.94
N LEU A 475 15.95 -5.93 1.85
CA LEU A 475 15.77 -4.49 1.70
C LEU A 475 16.67 -3.90 0.61
N ASP A 476 17.94 -4.29 0.56
CA ASP A 476 18.89 -3.80 -0.44
C ASP A 476 18.79 -4.53 -1.79
N GLY A 477 18.13 -5.70 -1.83
CA GLY A 477 17.90 -6.51 -3.03
C GLY A 477 19.09 -7.40 -3.39
N SER A 478 19.99 -7.68 -2.47
CA SER A 478 21.04 -8.70 -2.66
C SER A 478 20.47 -10.12 -2.69
N TRP A 479 19.42 -10.39 -1.90
CA TRP A 479 18.65 -11.63 -2.05
C TRP A 479 17.84 -11.62 -3.33
N LYS A 480 17.85 -12.74 -4.06
CA LYS A 480 17.14 -12.93 -5.32
C LYS A 480 16.13 -14.08 -5.21
N PRO A 481 14.87 -13.89 -5.65
CA PRO A 481 13.94 -15.00 -5.75
C PRO A 481 14.47 -16.11 -6.67
N PRO A 482 14.13 -17.39 -6.41
CA PRO A 482 14.54 -18.50 -7.27
C PRO A 482 13.93 -18.42 -8.66
N VAL A 483 14.58 -19.09 -9.62
CA VAL A 483 14.05 -19.30 -10.98
C VAL A 483 12.80 -20.16 -10.91
N ILE A 484 11.75 -19.76 -11.63
CA ILE A 484 10.57 -20.60 -11.87
C ILE A 484 10.86 -21.51 -13.05
N LYS A 485 10.88 -22.82 -12.81
CA LYS A 485 11.15 -23.82 -13.83
C LYS A 485 9.87 -24.53 -14.23
N LYS A 486 9.52 -24.49 -15.53
CA LYS A 486 8.48 -25.35 -16.09
C LYS A 486 8.96 -26.79 -16.09
N ILE A 487 8.13 -27.71 -15.60
CA ILE A 487 8.48 -29.14 -15.47
C ILE A 487 7.60 -30.04 -16.37
N HIS A 488 6.37 -29.61 -16.70
CA HIS A 488 5.46 -30.29 -17.66
C HIS A 488 4.51 -29.27 -18.28
#